data_6cb632cd2121329b284c4629c8a4f93b
#
_entry.id   6cb632cd2121329b284c4629c8a4f93b
#
_cell.length_a   1.000
_cell.length_b   1.000
_cell.length_c   1.000
_cell.angle_alpha   90.00
_cell.angle_beta   90.00
_cell.angle_gamma   90.00
#
_symmetry.space_group_name_H-M   'P 1'
#
loop_
_entity.id
_entity.type
_entity.pdbx_description
1 polymer ?
#
loop_
_entity_poly.entity_id
_entity_poly.type
_entity_poly.pdbx_seq_one_letter_code
_entity_poly.pdbx_strand_id
1 'polypeptide(L)'
;MDVAAFGADYAYTLDGSDLGQLTDETFNAKSFTAVFKGLRAVHPGEAMNSAFADNLLMASDFHTLLPRQSRPENTAGRRGFILVDSIVTNGDESTVKGIIRAFTDEEMQGFVSEVTRAFNTVKAMNYKGTGFELTFEDQYKNMKTVLPAQVVNLAETAMRQEDITPRRMAARGGTDGSTLSFMGLPTPDIFSGQYNLHSEREYADVDVMEASLRTVLRLITLWNMQPVPQAEK
;
A
#
# COMPACT_ATOMS: atom_id res chain seq x y z
N MET A 1 12.66 6.17 12.76
CA MET A 1 14.11 5.86 12.93
C MET A 1 14.90 6.97 12.29
N ASP A 2 16.00 7.39 12.87
CA ASP A 2 16.94 8.32 12.24
C ASP A 2 17.95 7.49 11.42
N VAL A 3 17.74 7.40 10.11
CA VAL A 3 18.55 6.61 9.18
C VAL A 3 19.98 7.17 9.09
N ALA A 4 20.14 8.49 9.14
CA ALA A 4 21.45 9.12 9.07
C ALA A 4 22.31 8.79 10.32
N ALA A 5 21.68 8.81 11.50
CA ALA A 5 22.35 8.41 12.74
C ALA A 5 22.60 6.88 12.81
N PHE A 6 21.80 6.08 12.14
CA PHE A 6 22.00 4.63 12.04
C PHE A 6 23.26 4.26 11.26
N GLY A 7 23.60 5.04 10.23
CA GLY A 7 24.89 4.99 9.54
C GLY A 7 25.14 3.74 8.69
N ALA A 8 24.08 3.04 8.25
CA ALA A 8 24.19 1.92 7.33
C ALA A 8 23.88 2.39 5.89
N ASP A 9 24.60 1.83 4.90
CA ASP A 9 24.37 2.11 3.47
C ASP A 9 23.19 1.29 2.92
N TYR A 10 22.96 0.08 3.44
CA TYR A 10 21.92 -0.86 3.01
C TYR A 10 21.39 -1.65 4.20
N ALA A 11 20.18 -2.16 4.08
CA ALA A 11 19.57 -3.04 5.06
C ALA A 11 18.72 -4.14 4.38
N TYR A 12 18.28 -5.12 5.16
CA TYR A 12 17.31 -6.13 4.77
C TYR A 12 16.34 -6.33 5.91
N THR A 13 15.05 -6.41 5.59
CA THR A 13 14.03 -6.83 6.56
C THR A 13 13.71 -8.32 6.38
N LEU A 14 13.27 -8.96 7.46
CA LEU A 14 12.87 -10.36 7.52
C LEU A 14 11.34 -10.40 7.61
N ASP A 15 10.67 -10.14 6.47
CA ASP A 15 9.21 -9.95 6.42
C ASP A 15 8.53 -10.82 5.36
N GLY A 16 9.28 -11.60 4.60
CA GLY A 16 8.75 -12.55 3.63
C GLY A 16 8.33 -13.87 4.28
N SER A 17 7.33 -14.56 3.70
CA SER A 17 6.83 -15.83 4.24
C SER A 17 7.64 -17.02 3.74
N ASP A 18 7.57 -17.28 2.44
CA ASP A 18 8.04 -18.53 1.84
C ASP A 18 9.56 -18.61 1.69
N LEU A 19 10.10 -19.82 1.85
CA LEU A 19 11.52 -20.11 1.59
C LEU A 19 11.95 -19.56 0.22
N GLY A 20 13.01 -18.74 0.22
CA GLY A 20 13.57 -18.12 -0.98
C GLY A 20 12.81 -16.89 -1.48
N GLN A 21 11.77 -16.42 -0.80
CA GLN A 21 11.09 -15.17 -1.14
C GLN A 21 12.02 -13.99 -0.98
N LEU A 22 12.09 -13.15 -2.01
CA LEU A 22 12.79 -11.87 -2.03
C LEU A 22 11.85 -10.82 -2.57
N THR A 23 11.41 -9.92 -1.71
CA THR A 23 10.50 -8.84 -2.06
C THR A 23 11.31 -7.59 -2.38
N ASP A 24 11.33 -7.21 -3.64
CA ASP A 24 12.04 -6.05 -4.18
C ASP A 24 11.09 -5.01 -4.78
N GLU A 25 9.79 -5.21 -4.63
CA GLU A 25 8.75 -4.36 -5.17
C GLU A 25 7.53 -4.32 -4.25
N THR A 26 6.97 -3.13 -4.04
CA THR A 26 5.76 -2.88 -3.26
C THR A 26 4.75 -2.09 -4.07
N PHE A 27 3.52 -1.94 -3.59
CA PHE A 27 2.60 -0.96 -4.15
C PHE A 27 3.10 0.48 -3.95
N ASN A 28 2.67 1.39 -4.83
CA ASN A 28 2.39 2.77 -4.48
C ASN A 28 1.07 2.83 -3.72
N ALA A 29 0.95 3.71 -2.75
CA ALA A 29 -0.22 3.82 -1.90
C ALA A 29 -0.69 5.26 -1.76
N LYS A 30 -2.00 5.45 -1.97
CA LYS A 30 -2.73 6.69 -1.63
C LYS A 30 -3.92 6.36 -0.76
N SER A 31 -4.32 7.30 0.09
CA SER A 31 -5.65 7.35 0.65
C SER A 31 -6.50 8.40 -0.06
N PHE A 32 -7.81 8.28 0.07
CA PHE A 32 -8.75 9.32 -0.33
C PHE A 32 -9.81 9.53 0.74
N THR A 33 -10.28 10.77 0.82
CA THR A 33 -11.42 11.15 1.65
C THR A 33 -12.40 11.94 0.79
N ALA A 34 -13.63 11.44 0.68
CA ALA A 34 -14.73 12.13 0.01
C ALA A 34 -15.78 12.55 1.04
N VAL A 35 -16.10 13.84 1.09
CA VAL A 35 -17.05 14.44 2.01
C VAL A 35 -18.25 14.94 1.23
N PHE A 36 -19.43 14.55 1.70
CA PHE A 36 -20.72 14.93 1.15
C PHE A 36 -21.53 15.66 2.23
N LYS A 37 -21.80 16.95 2.01
CA LYS A 37 -22.63 17.77 2.93
C LYS A 37 -24.03 17.90 2.38
N GLY A 38 -24.97 17.50 3.20
CA GLY A 38 -26.40 17.55 2.92
C GLY A 38 -27.14 18.53 3.82
N LEU A 39 -28.43 18.32 3.94
CA LEU A 39 -29.28 18.98 4.92
C LEU A 39 -30.43 18.00 5.27
N ARG A 40 -30.26 17.28 6.39
CA ARG A 40 -31.24 16.29 6.86
C ARG A 40 -32.07 16.78 8.04
N ALA A 41 -31.73 17.96 8.58
CA ALA A 41 -32.40 18.57 9.72
C ALA A 41 -33.78 19.15 9.35
N VAL A 42 -34.57 18.39 8.57
CA VAL A 42 -35.94 18.71 8.17
C VAL A 42 -36.86 17.51 8.41
N HIS A 43 -38.12 17.74 8.60
CA HIS A 43 -39.09 16.64 8.73
C HIS A 43 -39.11 15.81 7.43
N PRO A 44 -38.86 14.49 7.45
CA PRO A 44 -38.76 13.69 6.23
C PRO A 44 -40.02 13.75 5.35
N GLY A 45 -41.21 13.88 5.93
CA GLY A 45 -42.47 14.04 5.21
C GLY A 45 -42.56 15.33 4.40
N GLU A 46 -41.75 16.34 4.74
CA GLU A 46 -41.71 17.65 4.05
C GLU A 46 -40.48 17.77 3.12
N ALA A 47 -39.73 16.68 2.94
CA ALA A 47 -38.47 16.69 2.19
C ALA A 47 -38.64 17.20 0.74
N MET A 48 -39.76 16.89 0.08
CA MET A 48 -40.01 17.33 -1.29
C MET A 48 -40.14 18.85 -1.43
N ASN A 49 -40.69 19.49 -0.40
CA ASN A 49 -40.96 20.93 -0.39
C ASN A 49 -39.91 21.73 0.38
N SER A 50 -38.85 21.09 0.81
CA SER A 50 -37.80 21.69 1.62
C SER A 50 -36.43 21.66 0.92
N ALA A 51 -35.42 22.17 1.58
CA ALA A 51 -34.03 22.10 1.14
C ALA A 51 -33.34 20.75 1.48
N PHE A 52 -34.14 19.68 1.74
CA PHE A 52 -33.59 18.37 2.10
C PHE A 52 -32.59 17.89 1.07
N ALA A 53 -31.42 17.45 1.57
CA ALA A 53 -30.35 16.88 0.78
C ALA A 53 -29.75 15.69 1.55
N ASP A 54 -29.89 14.49 0.99
CA ASP A 54 -29.47 13.24 1.65
C ASP A 54 -28.00 12.95 1.41
N ASN A 55 -27.15 13.34 2.36
CA ASN A 55 -25.71 13.08 2.35
C ASN A 55 -25.38 11.58 2.43
N LEU A 56 -26.19 10.77 3.11
CA LEU A 56 -25.99 9.32 3.17
C LEU A 56 -26.20 8.68 1.79
N LEU A 57 -27.25 9.09 1.07
CA LEU A 57 -27.50 8.63 -0.29
C LEU A 57 -26.35 9.02 -1.23
N MET A 58 -25.84 10.26 -1.14
CA MET A 58 -24.69 10.71 -1.93
C MET A 58 -23.45 9.84 -1.69
N ALA A 59 -23.15 9.52 -0.44
CA ALA A 59 -22.02 8.65 -0.09
C ALA A 59 -22.22 7.21 -0.60
N SER A 60 -23.45 6.70 -0.54
CA SER A 60 -23.81 5.37 -1.05
C SER A 60 -23.68 5.28 -2.57
N ASP A 61 -24.16 6.30 -3.28
CA ASP A 61 -24.03 6.38 -4.74
C ASP A 61 -22.58 6.50 -5.17
N PHE A 62 -21.78 7.31 -4.47
CA PHE A 62 -20.34 7.38 -4.70
C PHE A 62 -19.68 6.00 -4.59
N HIS A 63 -19.94 5.25 -3.51
CA HIS A 63 -19.41 3.89 -3.33
C HIS A 63 -19.90 2.95 -4.45
N THR A 64 -21.15 3.07 -4.87
CA THR A 64 -21.75 2.23 -5.92
C THR A 64 -21.14 2.50 -7.30
N LEU A 65 -20.75 3.76 -7.57
CA LEU A 65 -20.11 4.18 -8.82
C LEU A 65 -18.64 3.79 -8.94
N LEU A 66 -17.98 3.43 -7.83
CA LEU A 66 -16.62 2.91 -7.89
C LEU A 66 -16.59 1.55 -8.61
N PRO A 67 -15.60 1.30 -9.48
CA PRO A 67 -15.57 0.12 -10.33
C PRO A 67 -15.39 -1.15 -9.51
N ARG A 68 -16.36 -2.06 -9.56
CA ARG A 68 -16.33 -3.33 -8.81
C ARG A 68 -15.14 -4.22 -9.18
N GLN A 69 -14.73 -4.19 -10.45
CA GLN A 69 -13.57 -4.96 -10.94
C GLN A 69 -12.23 -4.48 -10.34
N SER A 70 -12.18 -3.28 -9.77
CA SER A 70 -11.00 -2.71 -9.13
C SER A 70 -10.97 -2.92 -7.60
N ARG A 71 -11.89 -3.71 -7.05
CA ARG A 71 -11.89 -4.04 -5.62
C ARG A 71 -10.85 -5.13 -5.30
N PRO A 72 -10.31 -5.19 -4.07
CA PRO A 72 -9.30 -6.18 -3.68
C PRO A 72 -9.71 -7.62 -3.97
N GLU A 73 -10.98 -7.98 -3.70
CA GLU A 73 -11.52 -9.33 -3.92
C GLU A 73 -11.62 -9.72 -5.40
N ASN A 74 -11.48 -8.76 -6.32
CA ASN A 74 -11.54 -8.96 -7.76
C ASN A 74 -10.19 -8.73 -8.45
N THR A 75 -9.11 -8.54 -7.67
CA THR A 75 -7.77 -8.27 -8.20
C THR A 75 -6.74 -9.21 -7.60
N ALA A 76 -5.78 -9.64 -8.42
CA ALA A 76 -4.70 -10.52 -8.02
C ALA A 76 -3.39 -10.16 -8.73
N GLY A 77 -2.29 -10.76 -8.32
CA GLY A 77 -0.97 -10.55 -8.93
C GLY A 77 -0.58 -9.07 -8.93
N ARG A 78 -0.22 -8.55 -10.09
CA ARG A 78 0.23 -7.16 -10.25
C ARG A 78 -0.88 -6.16 -10.58
N ARG A 79 -2.13 -6.50 -10.33
CA ARG A 79 -3.25 -5.55 -10.48
C ARG A 79 -3.47 -4.81 -9.15
N GLY A 80 -3.52 -3.49 -9.23
CA GLY A 80 -3.88 -2.62 -8.11
C GLY A 80 -5.36 -2.70 -7.74
N PHE A 81 -5.78 -1.92 -6.75
CA PHE A 81 -7.17 -1.88 -6.30
C PHE A 81 -7.57 -0.55 -5.67
N ILE A 82 -8.89 -0.34 -5.59
CA ILE A 82 -9.56 0.70 -4.80
C ILE A 82 -10.38 0.00 -3.72
N LEU A 83 -10.16 0.34 -2.46
CA LEU A 83 -10.92 -0.15 -1.31
C LEU A 83 -11.55 1.02 -0.57
N VAL A 84 -12.85 0.94 -0.29
CA VAL A 84 -13.51 1.83 0.67
C VAL A 84 -13.41 1.18 2.06
N ASP A 85 -12.74 1.85 2.98
CA ASP A 85 -12.54 1.36 4.34
C ASP A 85 -13.72 1.69 5.25
N SER A 86 -14.33 2.88 5.06
CA SER A 86 -15.42 3.31 5.90
C SER A 86 -16.33 4.32 5.23
N ILE A 87 -17.60 4.29 5.64
CA ILE A 87 -18.60 5.32 5.38
C ILE A 87 -19.18 5.72 6.73
N VAL A 88 -18.95 6.95 7.13
CA VAL A 88 -19.43 7.49 8.41
C VAL A 88 -20.35 8.66 8.15
N THR A 89 -21.56 8.59 8.67
CA THR A 89 -22.56 9.67 8.59
C THR A 89 -22.76 10.27 9.98
N ASN A 90 -22.60 11.58 10.09
CA ASN A 90 -22.83 12.34 11.30
C ASN A 90 -23.65 13.60 10.96
N GLY A 91 -24.96 13.58 11.27
CA GLY A 91 -25.88 14.67 10.95
C GLY A 91 -25.92 14.94 9.42
N ASP A 92 -25.60 16.16 9.06
CA ASP A 92 -25.64 16.65 7.68
C ASP A 92 -24.35 16.34 6.86
N GLU A 93 -23.43 15.56 7.40
CA GLU A 93 -22.20 15.18 6.72
C GLU A 93 -22.01 13.66 6.64
N SER A 94 -21.63 13.18 5.48
CA SER A 94 -21.15 11.81 5.25
C SER A 94 -19.71 11.84 4.72
N THR A 95 -18.85 11.12 5.39
CA THR A 95 -17.44 10.98 5.01
C THR A 95 -17.17 9.55 4.55
N VAL A 96 -16.64 9.40 3.36
CA VAL A 96 -16.17 8.13 2.78
C VAL A 96 -14.65 8.15 2.77
N LYS A 97 -14.02 7.19 3.45
CA LYS A 97 -12.56 7.01 3.41
C LYS A 97 -12.21 5.73 2.70
N GLY A 98 -11.10 5.76 1.99
CA GLY A 98 -10.61 4.58 1.31
C GLY A 98 -9.15 4.70 0.90
N ILE A 99 -8.64 3.61 0.34
CA ILE A 99 -7.26 3.49 -0.10
C ILE A 99 -7.19 3.05 -1.56
N ILE A 100 -6.11 3.47 -2.22
CA ILE A 100 -5.73 3.06 -3.57
C ILE A 100 -4.36 2.41 -3.50
N ARG A 101 -4.20 1.29 -4.17
CA ARG A 101 -2.94 0.57 -4.31
C ARG A 101 -2.68 0.29 -5.78
N ALA A 102 -1.46 0.58 -6.24
CA ALA A 102 -1.05 0.37 -7.63
C ALA A 102 0.45 0.10 -7.72
N PHE A 103 0.90 -0.75 -8.65
CA PHE A 103 2.34 -1.01 -8.83
C PHE A 103 3.03 0.08 -9.65
N THR A 104 2.30 0.80 -10.48
CA THR A 104 2.85 1.86 -11.34
C THR A 104 2.15 3.19 -11.10
N ASP A 105 2.84 4.28 -11.42
CA ASP A 105 2.25 5.62 -11.34
C ASP A 105 1.11 5.79 -12.34
N GLU A 106 1.20 5.15 -13.52
CA GLU A 106 0.13 5.19 -14.54
C GLU A 106 -1.16 4.53 -14.02
N GLU A 107 -1.06 3.33 -13.41
CA GLU A 107 -2.20 2.64 -12.80
C GLU A 107 -2.78 3.47 -11.64
N MET A 108 -1.92 4.07 -10.80
CA MET A 108 -2.32 4.97 -9.72
C MET A 108 -3.14 6.16 -10.24
N GLN A 109 -2.66 6.83 -11.29
CA GLN A 109 -3.39 7.95 -11.90
C GLN A 109 -4.71 7.50 -12.53
N GLY A 110 -4.77 6.30 -13.10
CA GLY A 110 -6.00 5.68 -13.58
C GLY A 110 -7.03 5.56 -12.47
N PHE A 111 -6.67 5.00 -11.33
CA PHE A 111 -7.56 4.84 -10.16
C PHE A 111 -7.97 6.19 -9.54
N VAL A 112 -7.04 7.14 -9.42
CA VAL A 112 -7.37 8.51 -8.98
C VAL A 112 -8.42 9.13 -9.89
N SER A 113 -8.29 8.92 -11.20
CA SER A 113 -9.26 9.41 -12.19
C SER A 113 -10.61 8.73 -12.04
N GLU A 114 -10.66 7.42 -11.74
CA GLU A 114 -11.91 6.68 -11.50
C GLU A 114 -12.63 7.18 -10.25
N VAL A 115 -11.91 7.37 -9.13
CA VAL A 115 -12.46 7.94 -7.89
C VAL A 115 -12.98 9.36 -8.13
N THR A 116 -12.20 10.20 -8.81
CA THR A 116 -12.59 11.57 -9.14
C THR A 116 -13.84 11.61 -10.04
N ARG A 117 -13.92 10.70 -11.03
CA ARG A 117 -15.09 10.60 -11.90
C ARG A 117 -16.35 10.20 -11.13
N ALA A 118 -16.26 9.19 -10.26
CA ALA A 118 -17.36 8.77 -9.41
C ALA A 118 -17.86 9.93 -8.53
N PHE A 119 -16.94 10.65 -7.90
CA PHE A 119 -17.25 11.82 -7.08
C PHE A 119 -17.94 12.93 -7.88
N ASN A 120 -17.41 13.29 -9.04
CA ASN A 120 -17.99 14.32 -9.90
C ASN A 120 -19.34 13.90 -10.46
N THR A 121 -19.56 12.59 -10.69
CA THR A 121 -20.87 12.08 -11.11
C THR A 121 -21.92 12.30 -10.02
N VAL A 122 -21.63 11.98 -8.76
CA VAL A 122 -22.53 12.25 -7.64
C VAL A 122 -22.81 13.75 -7.52
N LYS A 123 -21.77 14.59 -7.62
CA LYS A 123 -21.91 16.05 -7.58
C LYS A 123 -22.85 16.55 -8.69
N ALA A 124 -22.84 15.92 -9.87
CA ALA A 124 -23.68 16.28 -11.01
C ALA A 124 -25.10 15.72 -10.92
N MET A 125 -25.40 14.77 -10.05
CA MET A 125 -26.74 14.19 -9.86
C MET A 125 -27.76 15.15 -9.25
N ASN A 126 -27.43 16.42 -9.16
CA ASN A 126 -28.31 17.50 -8.74
C ASN A 126 -28.96 17.29 -7.37
N TYR A 127 -28.24 16.62 -6.45
CA TYR A 127 -28.59 16.69 -5.05
C TYR A 127 -28.57 18.16 -4.64
N LYS A 128 -29.57 18.58 -3.88
CA LYS A 128 -29.59 19.93 -3.29
C LYS A 128 -28.49 20.11 -2.23
N GLY A 129 -27.41 19.32 -2.34
CA GLY A 129 -26.30 19.26 -1.43
C GLY A 129 -25.54 20.58 -1.34
N THR A 130 -24.98 20.83 -0.19
CA THR A 130 -24.41 22.13 0.17
C THR A 130 -22.90 22.14 0.11
N GLY A 131 -22.23 20.98 0.04
CA GLY A 131 -20.79 20.91 -0.04
C GLY A 131 -20.28 19.55 -0.50
N PHE A 132 -19.18 19.59 -1.25
CA PHE A 132 -18.51 18.41 -1.79
C PHE A 132 -17.00 18.64 -1.68
N GLU A 133 -16.27 17.70 -1.07
CA GLU A 133 -14.82 17.76 -0.97
C GLU A 133 -14.24 16.38 -1.27
N LEU A 134 -13.16 16.34 -2.06
CA LEU A 134 -12.40 15.14 -2.36
C LEU A 134 -10.91 15.45 -2.21
N THR A 135 -10.25 14.71 -1.32
CA THR A 135 -8.82 14.84 -1.07
C THR A 135 -8.11 13.51 -1.27
N PHE A 136 -6.84 13.58 -1.67
CA PHE A 136 -5.94 12.44 -1.80
C PHE A 136 -4.65 12.71 -1.03
N GLU A 137 -4.12 11.69 -0.36
CA GLU A 137 -2.85 11.77 0.37
C GLU A 137 -1.94 10.61 -0.04
N ASP A 138 -0.68 10.93 -0.34
CA ASP A 138 0.35 9.92 -0.57
C ASP A 138 0.73 9.25 0.75
N GLN A 139 0.79 7.92 0.77
CA GLN A 139 1.17 7.15 1.96
C GLN A 139 2.58 6.61 1.84
N TYR A 140 2.86 5.85 0.79
CA TYR A 140 4.18 5.35 0.44
C TYR A 140 4.29 5.06 -1.06
N LYS A 141 5.52 4.86 -1.54
CA LYS A 141 5.81 4.55 -2.94
C LYS A 141 6.42 3.17 -3.09
N ASN A 142 6.38 2.66 -4.32
CA ASN A 142 7.00 1.39 -4.70
C ASN A 142 8.51 1.44 -4.51
N MET A 143 9.06 0.62 -3.60
CA MET A 143 10.49 0.62 -3.27
C MET A 143 11.40 0.25 -4.44
N LYS A 144 10.90 -0.47 -5.44
CA LYS A 144 11.67 -0.86 -6.63
C LYS A 144 12.32 0.32 -7.34
N THR A 145 11.71 1.49 -7.24
CA THR A 145 12.22 2.70 -7.92
C THR A 145 13.50 3.26 -7.30
N VAL A 146 13.80 2.87 -6.07
CA VAL A 146 14.96 3.37 -5.29
C VAL A 146 15.91 2.26 -4.81
N LEU A 147 15.59 0.99 -5.07
CA LEU A 147 16.45 -0.12 -4.71
C LEU A 147 17.60 -0.30 -5.73
N PRO A 148 18.86 -0.18 -5.32
CA PRO A 148 19.99 -0.53 -6.18
C PRO A 148 20.00 -2.03 -6.51
N ALA A 149 20.29 -2.37 -7.76
CA ALA A 149 20.34 -3.77 -8.20
C ALA A 149 21.35 -4.62 -7.39
N GLN A 150 22.43 -4.02 -6.91
CA GLN A 150 23.44 -4.71 -6.09
C GLN A 150 22.84 -5.33 -4.82
N VAL A 151 22.00 -4.60 -4.10
CA VAL A 151 21.38 -5.05 -2.84
C VAL A 151 20.54 -6.31 -3.09
N VAL A 152 19.72 -6.28 -4.14
CA VAL A 152 18.85 -7.40 -4.52
C VAL A 152 19.66 -8.58 -5.02
N ASN A 153 20.68 -8.35 -5.87
CA ASN A 153 21.54 -9.40 -6.44
C ASN A 153 22.37 -10.11 -5.38
N LEU A 154 22.84 -9.40 -4.34
CA LEU A 154 23.58 -10.03 -3.25
C LEU A 154 22.67 -10.92 -2.39
N ALA A 155 21.41 -10.52 -2.16
CA ALA A 155 20.44 -11.37 -1.50
C ALA A 155 20.18 -12.66 -2.27
N GLU A 156 19.98 -12.58 -3.58
CA GLU A 156 19.86 -13.78 -4.43
C GLU A 156 21.12 -14.67 -4.39
N THR A 157 22.31 -14.05 -4.40
CA THR A 157 23.56 -14.78 -4.33
C THR A 157 23.71 -15.50 -3.00
N ALA A 158 23.36 -14.84 -1.89
CA ALA A 158 23.38 -15.44 -0.56
C ALA A 158 22.45 -16.66 -0.49
N MET A 159 21.22 -16.54 -0.98
CA MET A 159 20.27 -17.65 -1.03
C MET A 159 20.80 -18.83 -1.83
N ARG A 160 21.34 -18.59 -3.05
CA ARG A 160 21.89 -19.67 -3.89
C ARG A 160 23.08 -20.36 -3.24
N GLN A 161 23.93 -19.66 -2.46
CA GLN A 161 25.04 -20.26 -1.74
C GLN A 161 24.60 -21.09 -0.52
N GLU A 162 23.35 -20.95 -0.10
CA GLU A 162 22.71 -21.77 0.93
C GLU A 162 21.75 -22.82 0.32
N ASP A 163 21.92 -23.13 -0.98
CA ASP A 163 21.10 -24.07 -1.75
C ASP A 163 19.60 -23.70 -1.81
N ILE A 164 19.30 -22.42 -1.66
CA ILE A 164 17.93 -21.88 -1.72
C ILE A 164 17.72 -21.21 -3.08
N THR A 165 16.64 -21.57 -3.76
CA THR A 165 16.24 -20.94 -5.04
C THR A 165 15.55 -19.60 -4.76
N PRO A 166 16.15 -18.44 -5.15
CA PRO A 166 15.52 -17.14 -4.94
C PRO A 166 14.28 -16.99 -5.81
N ARG A 167 13.24 -16.38 -5.25
CA ARG A 167 12.00 -16.04 -5.96
C ARG A 167 11.68 -14.57 -5.71
N ARG A 168 11.91 -13.72 -6.72
CA ARG A 168 11.50 -12.31 -6.62
C ARG A 168 10.00 -12.20 -6.62
N MET A 169 9.48 -11.45 -5.67
CA MET A 169 8.05 -11.23 -5.51
C MET A 169 7.74 -9.75 -5.30
N ALA A 170 6.55 -9.36 -5.74
CA ALA A 170 6.00 -8.05 -5.46
C ALA A 170 5.00 -8.17 -4.29
N ALA A 171 5.20 -7.38 -3.24
CA ALA A 171 4.25 -7.31 -2.15
C ALA A 171 3.01 -6.48 -2.54
N ARG A 172 1.82 -7.01 -2.26
CA ARG A 172 0.54 -6.29 -2.46
C ARG A 172 0.20 -5.37 -1.28
N GLY A 173 1.20 -4.79 -0.66
CA GLY A 173 1.14 -3.90 0.48
C GLY A 173 2.37 -3.02 0.55
N GLY A 174 2.52 -2.29 1.64
CA GLY A 174 3.77 -1.65 2.05
C GLY A 174 4.51 -2.55 3.03
N THR A 175 5.82 -2.37 3.11
CA THR A 175 6.70 -3.02 4.08
C THR A 175 7.52 -1.96 4.80
N ASP A 176 8.14 -2.31 5.91
CA ASP A 176 9.13 -1.43 6.56
C ASP A 176 10.27 -1.11 5.59
N GLY A 177 10.63 -2.09 4.74
CA GLY A 177 11.62 -1.91 3.68
C GLY A 177 11.27 -0.81 2.69
N SER A 178 9.99 -0.66 2.32
CA SER A 178 9.57 0.43 1.44
C SER A 178 9.74 1.80 2.10
N THR A 179 9.38 1.92 3.37
CA THR A 179 9.55 3.17 4.14
C THR A 179 11.01 3.53 4.31
N LEU A 180 11.84 2.58 4.72
CA LEU A 180 13.28 2.76 4.92
C LEU A 180 14.00 3.14 3.61
N SER A 181 13.61 2.50 2.50
CA SER A 181 14.21 2.79 1.19
C SER A 181 14.00 4.24 0.76
N PHE A 182 12.81 4.81 1.01
CA PHE A 182 12.54 6.23 0.74
C PHE A 182 13.12 7.20 1.77
N MET A 183 13.55 6.70 2.92
CA MET A 183 14.32 7.46 3.90
C MET A 183 15.83 7.48 3.59
N GLY A 184 16.27 6.86 2.49
CA GLY A 184 17.65 6.79 2.05
C GLY A 184 18.41 5.55 2.51
N LEU A 185 17.73 4.52 3.03
CA LEU A 185 18.28 3.22 3.37
C LEU A 185 17.62 2.13 2.51
N PRO A 186 18.18 1.79 1.33
CA PRO A 186 17.63 0.77 0.46
C PRO A 186 17.49 -0.57 1.18
N THR A 187 16.24 -1.06 1.31
CA THR A 187 15.93 -2.19 2.18
C THR A 187 14.91 -3.12 1.48
N PRO A 188 15.33 -4.15 0.73
CA PRO A 188 14.44 -5.21 0.28
C PRO A 188 14.10 -6.15 1.44
N ASP A 189 12.99 -6.91 1.29
CA ASP A 189 12.58 -7.90 2.27
C ASP A 189 12.97 -9.30 1.83
N ILE A 190 13.50 -10.10 2.74
CA ILE A 190 13.77 -11.52 2.54
C ILE A 190 12.84 -12.38 3.40
N PHE A 191 12.73 -13.65 3.05
CA PHE A 191 11.88 -14.61 3.75
C PHE A 191 12.24 -14.76 5.23
N SER A 192 11.24 -15.04 6.05
CA SER A 192 11.37 -15.25 7.48
C SER A 192 10.69 -16.53 7.98
N GLY A 193 9.85 -17.15 7.15
CA GLY A 193 9.11 -18.35 7.55
C GLY A 193 7.85 -18.05 8.39
N GLN A 194 7.33 -16.83 8.31
CA GLN A 194 6.08 -16.43 8.97
C GLN A 194 4.90 -16.60 8.02
N TYR A 195 3.80 -17.19 8.52
CA TYR A 195 2.61 -17.48 7.72
C TYR A 195 1.35 -17.01 8.42
N ASN A 196 0.29 -16.77 7.64
CA ASN A 196 -1.00 -16.27 8.12
C ASN A 196 -0.89 -14.96 8.92
N LEU A 197 0.02 -14.09 8.50
CA LEU A 197 0.26 -12.76 9.10
C LEU A 197 -1.05 -12.00 9.33
N HIS A 198 -1.12 -11.23 10.41
CA HIS A 198 -2.29 -10.44 10.82
C HIS A 198 -3.54 -11.28 11.15
N SER A 199 -3.37 -12.54 11.54
CA SER A 199 -4.49 -13.41 11.92
C SER A 199 -4.22 -14.16 13.23
N GLU A 200 -5.28 -14.64 13.87
CA GLU A 200 -5.18 -15.51 15.04
C GLU A 200 -4.55 -16.88 14.73
N ARG A 201 -4.33 -17.18 13.45
CA ARG A 201 -3.71 -18.43 12.96
C ARG A 201 -2.27 -18.21 12.51
N GLU A 202 -1.66 -17.10 12.90
CA GLU A 202 -0.26 -16.82 12.60
C GLU A 202 0.66 -17.88 13.20
N TYR A 203 1.61 -18.36 12.42
CA TYR A 203 2.62 -19.31 12.87
C TYR A 203 3.94 -19.08 12.15
N ALA A 204 5.02 -19.63 12.70
CA ALA A 204 6.35 -19.61 12.09
C ALA A 204 6.85 -21.03 11.83
N ASP A 205 7.49 -21.25 10.69
CA ASP A 205 8.20 -22.48 10.32
C ASP A 205 9.66 -22.35 10.75
N VAL A 206 10.08 -23.16 11.71
CA VAL A 206 11.41 -23.10 12.31
C VAL A 206 12.52 -23.45 11.31
N ASP A 207 12.27 -24.38 10.39
CA ASP A 207 13.25 -24.78 9.38
C ASP A 207 13.50 -23.63 8.37
N VAL A 208 12.44 -22.91 8.01
CA VAL A 208 12.52 -21.73 7.15
C VAL A 208 13.17 -20.56 7.89
N MET A 209 12.91 -20.38 9.19
CA MET A 209 13.60 -19.38 10.01
C MET A 209 15.11 -19.65 10.10
N GLU A 210 15.52 -20.90 10.28
CA GLU A 210 16.92 -21.30 10.27
C GLU A 210 17.59 -21.03 8.93
N ALA A 211 16.92 -21.36 7.81
CA ALA A 211 17.40 -21.05 6.46
C ALA A 211 17.53 -19.54 6.23
N SER A 212 16.62 -18.73 6.78
CA SER A 212 16.70 -17.27 6.76
C SER A 212 17.93 -16.77 7.50
N LEU A 213 18.18 -17.28 8.70
CA LEU A 213 19.37 -16.95 9.49
C LEU A 213 20.66 -17.26 8.72
N ARG A 214 20.77 -18.44 8.09
CA ARG A 214 21.95 -18.80 7.26
C ARG A 214 22.12 -17.83 6.10
N THR A 215 21.02 -17.43 5.45
CA THR A 215 21.03 -16.44 4.38
C THR A 215 21.56 -15.09 4.86
N VAL A 216 21.14 -14.62 6.04
CA VAL A 216 21.62 -13.36 6.64
C VAL A 216 23.14 -13.44 6.94
N LEU A 217 23.60 -14.52 7.53
CA LEU A 217 25.04 -14.71 7.80
C LEU A 217 25.87 -14.71 6.50
N ARG A 218 25.33 -15.32 5.45
CA ARG A 218 25.94 -15.30 4.11
C ARG A 218 25.97 -13.90 3.52
N LEU A 219 24.86 -13.15 3.65
CA LEU A 219 24.79 -11.75 3.22
C LEU A 219 25.86 -10.88 3.89
N ILE A 220 26.03 -10.98 5.20
CA ILE A 220 27.07 -10.25 5.94
C ILE A 220 28.45 -10.59 5.37
N THR A 221 28.70 -11.86 5.10
CA THR A 221 29.97 -12.31 4.50
C THR A 221 30.18 -11.70 3.12
N LEU A 222 29.17 -11.73 2.27
CA LEU A 222 29.25 -11.19 0.91
C LEU A 222 29.43 -9.67 0.90
N TRP A 223 28.78 -8.94 1.79
CA TRP A 223 28.96 -7.49 1.92
C TRP A 223 30.38 -7.13 2.36
N ASN A 224 30.99 -7.88 3.29
CA ASN A 224 32.37 -7.68 3.70
C ASN A 224 33.38 -7.91 2.57
N MET A 225 33.01 -8.63 1.51
CA MET A 225 33.84 -8.86 0.34
C MET A 225 33.69 -7.80 -0.74
N GLN A 226 32.66 -6.90 -0.62
CA GLN A 226 32.48 -5.80 -1.56
C GLN A 226 33.54 -4.70 -1.32
N PRO A 227 34.01 -4.04 -2.39
CA PRO A 227 34.83 -2.85 -2.23
C PRO A 227 34.03 -1.78 -1.47
N VAL A 228 34.67 -1.17 -0.47
CA VAL A 228 34.10 -0.06 0.27
C VAL A 228 33.81 1.07 -0.73
N PRO A 229 32.58 1.60 -0.81
CA PRO A 229 32.29 2.76 -1.64
C PRO A 229 33.28 3.88 -1.28
N GLN A 230 34.04 4.38 -2.25
CA GLN A 230 34.84 5.56 -2.01
C GLN A 230 33.89 6.73 -1.83
N ALA A 231 33.90 7.36 -0.65
CA ALA A 231 33.17 8.59 -0.43
C ALA A 231 33.60 9.60 -1.51
N GLU A 232 32.70 9.98 -2.39
CA GLU A 232 32.93 11.12 -3.27
C GLU A 232 33.19 12.35 -2.39
N LYS A 233 34.42 12.89 -2.52
CA LYS A 233 34.87 14.07 -1.80
C LYS A 233 34.26 15.34 -2.37
#